data_561a5d6eef1b96f911a3345275cc2577
#
_entry.id   561a5d6eef1b96f911a3345275cc2577
#
_cell.length_a   1.000
_cell.length_b   1.000
_cell.length_c   1.000
_cell.angle_alpha   90.00
_cell.angle_beta   90.00
_cell.angle_gamma   90.00
#
_symmetry.space_group_name_H-M   'P 1'
#
loop_
_entity.id
_entity.type
_entity.pdbx_description
1 polymer ?
#
loop_
_entity_poly.entity_id
_entity_poly.type
_entity_poly.pdbx_seq_one_letter_code
_entity_poly.pdbx_strand_id
1 'polypeptide(L)'
;QPKGILRPLTEEAPDHNTPLYEFLQKLWRYREGMIYLSPAPLYHSAPHASVNFAIRFGGTVIIMERFDPEQYLALIGKYQVTHSQLVPTMFSRMLKMPDEVRLGHDLSTLEIAIHAAAPCPVQVKEQMIDWWGPIIFEYYGATEAQGLTACDSAEWLAHRGSVGRVVLGDLHILDDEMRPCPPGTPGTVWFKNATEFEYFKDPERTAEATSPDGSMSTVGDMGYVDTDGFLYLTDRATFMIVSGGVN
;
A
#
# COMPACT_ATOMS: atom_id res chain seq x y z
N GLN A 1 -16.31 -8.62 12.34
CA GLN A 1 -17.17 -8.96 11.19
C GLN A 1 -16.54 -8.43 9.91
N PRO A 2 -16.68 -9.16 8.75
CA PRO A 2 -16.24 -8.64 7.47
C PRO A 2 -16.94 -7.32 7.16
N LYS A 3 -16.18 -6.32 6.69
CA LYS A 3 -16.70 -5.02 6.28
C LYS A 3 -17.15 -5.09 4.82
N GLY A 4 -18.42 -4.81 4.51
CA GLY A 4 -18.83 -4.46 3.16
C GLY A 4 -18.58 -2.98 2.93
N ILE A 5 -17.89 -2.61 1.85
CA ILE A 5 -17.66 -1.21 1.49
C ILE A 5 -18.40 -0.95 0.19
N LEU A 6 -19.28 0.04 0.20
CA LEU A 6 -19.98 0.54 -0.97
C LEU A 6 -19.24 1.75 -1.52
N ARG A 7 -19.05 1.79 -2.82
CA ARG A 7 -18.54 2.93 -3.56
C ARG A 7 -19.48 3.24 -4.73
N PRO A 8 -19.56 4.49 -5.15
CA PRO A 8 -20.26 4.83 -6.39
C PRO A 8 -19.70 4.01 -7.55
N LEU A 9 -20.57 3.43 -8.36
CA LEU A 9 -20.18 2.83 -9.62
C LEU A 9 -20.03 3.94 -10.64
N THR A 10 -18.94 3.89 -11.40
CA THR A 10 -18.79 4.74 -12.58
C THR A 10 -19.58 4.13 -13.73
N GLU A 11 -20.27 4.95 -14.53
CA GLU A 11 -20.95 4.52 -15.76
C GLU A 11 -19.98 4.34 -16.94
N GLU A 12 -18.69 4.54 -16.70
CA GLU A 12 -17.65 4.44 -17.72
C GLU A 12 -17.35 2.99 -18.12
N ALA A 13 -16.99 2.80 -19.37
CA ALA A 13 -16.60 1.49 -19.87
C ALA A 13 -15.34 0.96 -19.11
N PRO A 14 -15.23 -0.35 -18.90
CA PRO A 14 -14.10 -0.94 -18.15
C PRO A 14 -12.71 -0.64 -18.74
N ASP A 15 -12.63 -0.26 -20.00
CA ASP A 15 -11.41 0.10 -20.71
C ASP A 15 -11.12 1.61 -20.73
N HIS A 16 -11.99 2.42 -20.13
CA HIS A 16 -11.79 3.87 -20.03
C HIS A 16 -10.57 4.21 -19.15
N ASN A 17 -9.68 5.05 -19.67
CA ASN A 17 -8.52 5.53 -18.92
C ASN A 17 -8.95 6.54 -17.85
N THR A 18 -8.86 6.13 -16.60
CA THR A 18 -9.13 7.02 -15.47
C THR A 18 -7.83 7.73 -15.02
N PRO A 19 -7.89 8.86 -14.31
CA PRO A 19 -6.71 9.50 -13.73
C PRO A 19 -5.85 8.58 -12.87
N LEU A 20 -6.45 7.53 -12.28
CA LEU A 20 -5.74 6.51 -11.52
C LEU A 20 -4.72 5.74 -12.40
N TYR A 21 -5.03 5.54 -13.69
CA TYR A 21 -4.10 4.88 -14.62
C TYR A 21 -2.84 5.69 -14.84
N GLU A 22 -2.99 6.97 -15.16
CA GLU A 22 -1.85 7.86 -15.32
C GLU A 22 -1.02 7.97 -14.04
N PHE A 23 -1.70 7.96 -12.90
CA PHE A 23 -1.06 7.94 -11.60
C PHE A 23 -0.20 6.68 -11.39
N LEU A 24 -0.74 5.48 -11.68
CA LEU A 24 -0.01 4.22 -11.57
C LEU A 24 1.17 4.12 -12.54
N GLN A 25 1.02 4.65 -13.74
CA GLN A 25 2.13 4.74 -14.70
C GLN A 25 3.26 5.63 -14.17
N LYS A 26 2.92 6.77 -13.58
CA LYS A 26 3.91 7.72 -13.03
C LYS A 26 4.57 7.18 -11.76
N LEU A 27 3.78 6.65 -10.83
CA LEU A 27 4.28 6.25 -9.52
C LEU A 27 5.00 4.91 -9.56
N TRP A 28 4.43 3.90 -10.23
CA TRP A 28 4.95 2.53 -10.23
C TRP A 28 5.32 2.01 -11.62
N ARG A 29 5.43 2.87 -12.62
CA ARG A 29 5.87 2.54 -13.98
C ARG A 29 5.09 1.39 -14.63
N TYR A 30 3.79 1.24 -14.30
CA TYR A 30 2.92 0.26 -14.94
C TYR A 30 2.87 0.52 -16.44
N ARG A 31 3.08 -0.51 -17.26
CA ARG A 31 3.23 -0.37 -18.71
C ARG A 31 2.88 -1.64 -19.47
N GLU A 32 2.68 -1.52 -20.77
CA GLU A 32 2.58 -2.67 -21.66
C GLU A 32 3.84 -3.53 -21.58
N GLY A 33 3.66 -4.85 -21.64
CA GLY A 33 4.75 -5.83 -21.58
C GLY A 33 5.38 -6.03 -20.20
N MET A 34 4.89 -5.36 -19.15
CA MET A 34 5.34 -5.65 -17.79
C MET A 34 4.98 -7.09 -17.39
N ILE A 35 5.80 -7.69 -16.54
CA ILE A 35 5.54 -9.01 -15.95
C ILE A 35 5.35 -8.84 -14.46
N TYR A 36 4.15 -9.09 -13.99
CA TYR A 36 3.73 -8.87 -12.61
C TYR A 36 3.62 -10.20 -11.87
N LEU A 37 4.34 -10.35 -10.75
CA LEU A 37 4.23 -11.50 -9.84
C LEU A 37 3.34 -11.14 -8.66
N SER A 38 2.22 -11.89 -8.49
CA SER A 38 1.28 -11.75 -7.38
C SER A 38 1.48 -12.86 -6.34
N PRO A 39 2.18 -12.61 -5.22
CA PRO A 39 2.42 -13.60 -4.17
C PRO A 39 1.34 -13.64 -3.10
N ALA A 40 0.42 -12.68 -3.09
CA ALA A 40 -0.61 -12.52 -2.07
C ALA A 40 -1.99 -13.00 -2.56
N PRO A 41 -2.88 -13.44 -1.64
CA PRO A 41 -4.20 -13.95 -2.00
C PRO A 41 -5.08 -12.89 -2.68
N LEU A 42 -5.73 -13.25 -3.78
CA LEU A 42 -6.54 -12.33 -4.59
C LEU A 42 -7.89 -11.94 -3.98
N TYR A 43 -8.27 -12.50 -2.84
CA TYR A 43 -9.46 -12.04 -2.10
C TYR A 43 -9.21 -10.74 -1.33
N HIS A 44 -7.96 -10.30 -1.18
CA HIS A 44 -7.63 -8.97 -0.66
C HIS A 44 -7.72 -7.92 -1.76
N SER A 45 -8.16 -6.71 -1.39
CA SER A 45 -8.39 -5.62 -2.34
C SER A 45 -7.13 -5.19 -3.10
N ALA A 46 -6.00 -5.05 -2.42
CA ALA A 46 -4.76 -4.57 -3.03
C ALA A 46 -4.16 -5.56 -4.05
N PRO A 47 -3.96 -6.87 -3.75
CA PRO A 47 -3.51 -7.84 -4.75
C PRO A 47 -4.46 -7.98 -5.94
N HIS A 48 -5.77 -7.97 -5.68
CA HIS A 48 -6.79 -8.02 -6.73
C HIS A 48 -6.71 -6.80 -7.66
N ALA A 49 -6.62 -5.59 -7.10
CA ALA A 49 -6.49 -4.36 -7.88
C ALA A 49 -5.21 -4.36 -8.72
N SER A 50 -4.05 -4.74 -8.13
CA SER A 50 -2.77 -4.75 -8.83
C SER A 50 -2.74 -5.74 -10.00
N VAL A 51 -3.34 -6.92 -9.85
CA VAL A 51 -3.50 -7.90 -10.94
C VAL A 51 -4.37 -7.31 -12.06
N ASN A 52 -5.52 -6.72 -11.72
CA ASN A 52 -6.40 -6.10 -12.70
C ASN A 52 -5.70 -4.96 -13.46
N PHE A 53 -4.96 -4.11 -12.76
CA PHE A 53 -4.19 -3.05 -13.42
C PHE A 53 -3.11 -3.61 -14.33
N ALA A 54 -2.33 -4.60 -13.90
CA ALA A 54 -1.31 -5.21 -14.74
C ALA A 54 -1.89 -5.78 -16.04
N ILE A 55 -3.04 -6.47 -15.98
CA ILE A 55 -3.74 -6.99 -17.17
C ILE A 55 -4.24 -5.84 -18.06
N ARG A 56 -4.83 -4.79 -17.47
CA ARG A 56 -5.32 -3.63 -18.25
C ARG A 56 -4.20 -2.86 -18.94
N PHE A 57 -2.99 -2.83 -18.39
CA PHE A 57 -1.82 -2.26 -19.06
C PHE A 57 -1.21 -3.18 -20.14
N GLY A 58 -1.82 -4.34 -20.42
CA GLY A 58 -1.27 -5.32 -21.39
C GLY A 58 -0.09 -6.09 -20.83
N GLY A 59 0.03 -6.19 -19.51
CA GLY A 59 1.06 -6.98 -18.83
C GLY A 59 0.70 -8.46 -18.71
N THR A 60 1.71 -9.27 -18.39
CA THR A 60 1.55 -10.68 -18.02
C THR A 60 1.49 -10.80 -16.49
N VAL A 61 0.58 -11.62 -15.97
CA VAL A 61 0.44 -11.85 -14.53
C VAL A 61 0.78 -13.30 -14.19
N ILE A 62 1.64 -13.46 -13.19
CA ILE A 62 1.99 -14.75 -12.58
C ILE A 62 1.41 -14.75 -11.18
N ILE A 63 0.57 -15.74 -10.87
CA ILE A 63 -0.11 -15.84 -9.57
C ILE A 63 0.49 -17.02 -8.81
N MET A 64 0.95 -16.77 -7.59
CA MET A 64 1.33 -17.83 -6.65
C MET A 64 0.09 -18.30 -5.90
N GLU A 65 -0.12 -19.60 -5.82
CA GLU A 65 -1.21 -20.17 -5.04
C GLU A 65 -1.05 -19.88 -3.53
N ARG A 66 0.20 -19.89 -3.07
CA ARG A 66 0.61 -19.50 -1.72
C ARG A 66 2.01 -18.92 -1.77
N PHE A 67 2.31 -18.00 -0.86
CA PHE A 67 3.65 -17.46 -0.75
C PHE A 67 4.65 -18.48 -0.19
N ASP A 68 5.66 -18.78 -0.96
CA ASP A 68 6.88 -19.47 -0.56
C ASP A 68 8.08 -18.61 -0.93
N PRO A 69 9.01 -18.27 0.01
CA PRO A 69 10.09 -17.32 -0.24
C PRO A 69 11.04 -17.75 -1.36
N GLU A 70 11.47 -19.01 -1.38
CA GLU A 70 12.42 -19.52 -2.39
C GLU A 70 11.76 -19.60 -3.76
N GLN A 71 10.52 -20.12 -3.81
CA GLN A 71 9.75 -20.16 -5.05
C GLN A 71 9.52 -18.75 -5.61
N TYR A 72 9.24 -17.77 -4.75
CA TYR A 72 9.05 -16.38 -5.16
C TYR A 72 10.29 -15.85 -5.88
N LEU A 73 11.48 -16.02 -5.30
CA LEU A 73 12.75 -15.59 -5.90
C LEU A 73 13.04 -16.34 -7.22
N ALA A 74 12.81 -17.65 -7.25
CA ALA A 74 12.99 -18.46 -8.45
C ALA A 74 12.05 -18.03 -9.59
N LEU A 75 10.81 -17.64 -9.29
CA LEU A 75 9.84 -17.17 -10.29
C LEU A 75 10.26 -15.83 -10.90
N ILE A 76 10.94 -14.95 -10.14
CA ILE A 76 11.45 -13.68 -10.68
C ILE A 76 12.42 -13.95 -11.83
N GLY A 77 13.45 -14.75 -11.62
CA GLY A 77 14.42 -15.07 -12.66
C GLY A 77 13.81 -15.88 -13.81
N LYS A 78 12.97 -16.88 -13.48
CA LYS A 78 12.34 -17.76 -14.47
C LYS A 78 11.46 -17.02 -15.49
N TYR A 79 10.68 -16.07 -15.02
CA TYR A 79 9.70 -15.36 -15.85
C TYR A 79 10.10 -13.92 -16.14
N GLN A 80 11.31 -13.50 -15.73
CA GLN A 80 11.81 -12.13 -15.93
C GLN A 80 10.84 -11.09 -15.37
N VAL A 81 10.41 -11.31 -14.12
CA VAL A 81 9.43 -10.45 -13.42
C VAL A 81 9.97 -9.04 -13.27
N THR A 82 9.15 -8.06 -13.59
CA THR A 82 9.49 -6.64 -13.48
C THR A 82 8.83 -5.95 -12.29
N HIS A 83 7.64 -6.41 -11.87
CA HIS A 83 6.85 -5.77 -10.83
C HIS A 83 6.25 -6.81 -9.87
N SER A 84 6.16 -6.44 -8.60
CA SER A 84 5.47 -7.25 -7.59
C SER A 84 4.96 -6.39 -6.44
N GLN A 85 3.89 -6.85 -5.77
CA GLN A 85 3.42 -6.26 -4.52
C GLN A 85 3.44 -7.31 -3.42
N LEU A 86 4.04 -6.93 -2.28
CA LEU A 86 4.27 -7.79 -1.14
C LEU A 86 3.69 -7.17 0.14
N VAL A 87 3.82 -7.92 1.23
CA VAL A 87 3.58 -7.41 2.59
C VAL A 87 4.84 -7.59 3.44
N PRO A 88 5.05 -6.81 4.51
CA PRO A 88 6.28 -6.84 5.30
C PRO A 88 6.66 -8.21 5.87
N THR A 89 5.68 -9.07 6.16
CA THR A 89 5.94 -10.45 6.61
C THR A 89 6.62 -11.30 5.54
N MET A 90 6.37 -11.05 4.26
CA MET A 90 7.06 -11.71 3.15
C MET A 90 8.53 -11.31 3.09
N PHE A 91 8.85 -10.03 3.29
CA PHE A 91 10.21 -9.53 3.44
C PHE A 91 10.95 -10.24 4.57
N SER A 92 10.34 -10.25 5.77
CA SER A 92 10.92 -10.92 6.94
C SER A 92 11.16 -12.42 6.70
N ARG A 93 10.29 -13.11 5.95
CA ARG A 93 10.47 -14.53 5.62
C ARG A 93 11.62 -14.73 4.63
N MET A 94 11.76 -13.88 3.63
CA MET A 94 12.89 -13.94 2.69
C MET A 94 14.23 -13.66 3.37
N LEU A 95 14.29 -12.64 4.24
CA LEU A 95 15.52 -12.32 4.99
C LEU A 95 15.96 -13.41 5.98
N LYS A 96 15.07 -14.29 6.41
CA LYS A 96 15.39 -15.43 7.29
C LYS A 96 15.91 -16.66 6.55
N MET A 97 15.92 -16.65 5.21
CA MET A 97 16.50 -17.74 4.43
C MET A 97 18.03 -17.73 4.56
N PRO A 98 18.69 -18.92 4.44
CA PRO A 98 20.14 -18.97 4.33
C PRO A 98 20.65 -18.12 3.16
N ASP A 99 21.77 -17.45 3.36
CA ASP A 99 22.35 -16.54 2.36
C ASP A 99 22.62 -17.23 1.02
N GLU A 100 23.10 -18.48 1.06
CA GLU A 100 23.38 -19.27 -0.16
C GLU A 100 22.12 -19.46 -1.01
N VAL A 101 20.95 -19.63 -0.38
CA VAL A 101 19.66 -19.77 -1.07
C VAL A 101 19.18 -18.39 -1.53
N ARG A 102 19.17 -17.42 -0.61
CA ARG A 102 18.65 -16.08 -0.85
C ARG A 102 19.36 -15.34 -1.97
N LEU A 103 20.70 -15.43 -2.01
CA LEU A 103 21.55 -14.74 -2.99
C LEU A 103 21.79 -15.55 -4.26
N GLY A 104 21.29 -16.79 -4.34
CA GLY A 104 21.46 -17.68 -5.50
C GLY A 104 20.48 -17.40 -6.66
N HIS A 105 19.59 -16.42 -6.54
CA HIS A 105 18.57 -16.13 -7.54
C HIS A 105 18.87 -14.85 -8.33
N ASP A 106 18.58 -14.86 -9.62
CA ASP A 106 18.67 -13.68 -10.49
C ASP A 106 17.42 -12.80 -10.30
N LEU A 107 17.62 -11.61 -9.74
CA LEU A 107 16.58 -10.60 -9.52
C LEU A 107 16.78 -9.38 -10.42
N SER A 108 17.66 -9.40 -11.38
CA SER A 108 18.09 -8.25 -12.20
C SER A 108 16.97 -7.61 -13.01
N THR A 109 15.87 -8.35 -13.27
CA THR A 109 14.72 -7.84 -14.01
C THR A 109 13.68 -7.15 -13.13
N LEU A 110 13.75 -7.33 -11.79
CA LEU A 110 12.80 -6.72 -10.88
C LEU A 110 13.07 -5.21 -10.76
N GLU A 111 12.16 -4.41 -11.25
CA GLU A 111 12.28 -2.95 -11.31
C GLU A 111 11.51 -2.25 -10.18
N ILE A 112 10.38 -2.82 -9.77
CA ILE A 112 9.46 -2.23 -8.80
C ILE A 112 8.96 -3.32 -7.86
N ALA A 113 9.22 -3.14 -6.57
CA ALA A 113 8.68 -3.94 -5.49
C ALA A 113 7.87 -3.04 -4.55
N ILE A 114 6.56 -3.22 -4.52
CA ILE A 114 5.66 -2.41 -3.71
C ILE A 114 5.35 -3.17 -2.42
N HIS A 115 5.30 -2.49 -1.28
CA HIS A 115 4.72 -3.10 -0.08
C HIS A 115 3.73 -2.16 0.60
N ALA A 116 2.79 -2.74 1.32
CA ALA A 116 1.75 -2.04 2.07
C ALA A 116 1.07 -2.97 3.09
N ALA A 117 -0.09 -2.57 3.59
CA ALA A 117 -1.03 -3.33 4.40
C ALA A 117 -0.63 -3.56 5.87
N ALA A 118 0.61 -3.37 6.25
CA ALA A 118 1.08 -3.46 7.63
C ALA A 118 2.33 -2.60 7.83
N PRO A 119 2.61 -2.16 9.07
CA PRO A 119 3.87 -1.50 9.38
C PRO A 119 5.06 -2.41 9.03
N CYS A 120 6.04 -1.85 8.32
CA CYS A 120 7.28 -2.55 8.01
C CYS A 120 8.34 -2.14 9.06
N PRO A 121 8.92 -3.11 9.82
CA PRO A 121 10.01 -2.77 10.72
C PRO A 121 11.16 -2.11 9.97
N VAL A 122 11.69 -1.01 10.53
CA VAL A 122 12.76 -0.22 9.89
C VAL A 122 13.91 -1.09 9.44
N GLN A 123 14.41 -1.95 10.32
CA GLN A 123 15.53 -2.86 10.01
C GLN A 123 15.23 -3.83 8.88
N VAL A 124 13.98 -4.31 8.78
CA VAL A 124 13.57 -5.21 7.69
C VAL A 124 13.61 -4.48 6.35
N LYS A 125 13.08 -3.26 6.31
CA LYS A 125 13.06 -2.48 5.07
C LYS A 125 14.46 -2.03 4.65
N GLU A 126 15.31 -1.62 5.59
CA GLU A 126 16.73 -1.31 5.32
C GLU A 126 17.44 -2.51 4.69
N GLN A 127 17.35 -3.70 5.30
CA GLN A 127 17.97 -4.91 4.76
C GLN A 127 17.43 -5.29 3.37
N MET A 128 16.14 -5.06 3.12
CA MET A 128 15.58 -5.30 1.79
C MET A 128 16.08 -4.30 0.76
N ILE A 129 16.23 -3.02 1.11
CA ILE A 129 16.80 -1.99 0.22
C ILE A 129 18.28 -2.30 -0.05
N ASP A 130 19.05 -2.72 0.97
CA ASP A 130 20.44 -3.11 0.82
C ASP A 130 20.59 -4.31 -0.13
N TRP A 131 19.65 -5.27 -0.08
CA TRP A 131 19.69 -6.45 -0.92
C TRP A 131 19.15 -6.22 -2.33
N TRP A 132 17.99 -5.58 -2.48
CA TRP A 132 17.30 -5.42 -3.77
C TRP A 132 17.67 -4.12 -4.49
N GLY A 133 18.31 -3.19 -3.80
CA GLY A 133 18.54 -1.84 -4.28
C GLY A 133 17.31 -0.94 -4.10
N PRO A 134 17.34 0.28 -4.68
CA PRO A 134 16.34 1.32 -4.46
C PRO A 134 15.05 1.13 -5.29
N ILE A 135 14.58 -0.12 -5.39
CA ILE A 135 13.38 -0.49 -6.17
C ILE A 135 12.14 -0.69 -5.29
N ILE A 136 12.28 -0.48 -3.96
CA ILE A 136 11.20 -0.71 -3.00
C ILE A 136 10.39 0.56 -2.82
N PHE A 137 9.08 0.43 -3.02
CA PHE A 137 8.07 1.46 -2.80
C PHE A 137 7.15 1.05 -1.65
N GLU A 138 6.74 2.02 -0.85
CA GLU A 138 5.72 1.84 0.17
C GLU A 138 4.56 2.76 -0.11
N TYR A 139 3.35 2.28 0.18
CA TYR A 139 2.19 3.15 0.28
C TYR A 139 1.36 2.81 1.51
N TYR A 140 0.67 3.83 2.03
CA TYR A 140 -0.40 3.70 3.01
C TYR A 140 -1.72 4.13 2.37
N GLY A 141 -2.71 3.28 2.53
CA GLY A 141 -4.08 3.49 2.09
C GLY A 141 -4.96 2.36 2.58
N ALA A 142 -6.25 2.54 2.48
CA ALA A 142 -7.24 1.56 2.93
C ALA A 142 -8.17 1.11 1.80
N THR A 143 -8.90 0.03 2.04
CA THR A 143 -9.92 -0.47 1.10
C THR A 143 -11.01 0.57 0.86
N GLU A 144 -11.25 1.43 1.81
CA GLU A 144 -12.16 2.58 1.76
C GLU A 144 -11.75 3.62 0.69
N ALA A 145 -10.48 3.63 0.27
CA ALA A 145 -9.88 4.55 -0.72
C ALA A 145 -10.02 6.03 -0.37
N GLN A 146 -10.04 6.35 0.95
CA GLN A 146 -10.15 7.72 1.44
C GLN A 146 -8.93 8.59 1.14
N GLY A 147 -7.83 8.03 0.71
CA GLY A 147 -6.60 8.73 0.37
C GLY A 147 -5.43 7.79 0.26
N LEU A 148 -4.29 8.31 -0.19
CA LEU A 148 -3.07 7.54 -0.37
C LEU A 148 -1.84 8.38 -0.05
N THR A 149 -0.91 7.81 0.72
CA THR A 149 0.47 8.28 0.79
C THR A 149 1.41 7.29 0.14
N ALA A 150 2.55 7.73 -0.36
CA ALA A 150 3.56 6.84 -0.92
C ALA A 150 4.96 7.43 -0.76
N CYS A 151 5.96 6.56 -0.78
CA CYS A 151 7.38 6.92 -0.88
C CYS A 151 8.16 5.86 -1.65
N ASP A 152 9.23 6.29 -2.29
CA ASP A 152 10.26 5.42 -2.83
C ASP A 152 11.35 5.10 -1.79
N SER A 153 12.35 4.32 -2.19
CA SER A 153 13.46 3.93 -1.31
C SER A 153 14.31 5.12 -0.85
N ALA A 154 14.53 6.12 -1.70
CA ALA A 154 15.37 7.28 -1.37
C ALA A 154 14.66 8.20 -0.37
N GLU A 155 13.39 8.49 -0.61
CA GLU A 155 12.53 9.23 0.31
C GLU A 155 12.45 8.52 1.66
N TRP A 156 12.22 7.21 1.63
CA TRP A 156 12.12 6.44 2.87
C TRP A 156 13.43 6.41 3.66
N LEU A 157 14.59 6.29 3.01
CA LEU A 157 15.90 6.34 3.68
C LEU A 157 16.17 7.70 4.33
N ALA A 158 15.62 8.78 3.79
CA ALA A 158 15.66 10.10 4.41
C ALA A 158 14.66 10.23 5.58
N HIS A 159 13.52 9.52 5.51
CA HIS A 159 12.39 9.60 6.46
C HIS A 159 12.03 8.20 7.00
N ARG A 160 12.99 7.54 7.66
CA ARG A 160 12.84 6.16 8.14
C ARG A 160 11.65 5.96 9.06
N GLY A 161 10.83 4.95 8.75
CA GLY A 161 9.59 4.64 9.47
C GLY A 161 8.36 5.39 8.97
N SER A 162 8.52 6.32 8.02
CA SER A 162 7.40 6.97 7.36
C SER A 162 6.71 6.02 6.38
N VAL A 163 5.42 6.26 6.16
CA VAL A 163 4.61 5.64 5.09
C VAL A 163 4.43 6.58 3.89
N GLY A 164 5.30 7.59 3.78
CA GLY A 164 5.38 8.50 2.64
C GLY A 164 4.61 9.81 2.78
N ARG A 165 4.56 10.56 1.68
CA ARG A 165 3.80 11.80 1.54
C ARG A 165 2.49 11.55 0.82
N VAL A 166 1.51 12.44 1.04
CA VAL A 166 0.23 12.37 0.33
C VAL A 166 0.42 12.46 -1.18
N VAL A 167 -0.23 11.53 -1.89
CA VAL A 167 -0.22 11.46 -3.37
C VAL A 167 -1.65 11.42 -3.94
N LEU A 168 -2.65 11.16 -3.08
CA LEU A 168 -4.07 11.23 -3.42
C LEU A 168 -4.87 11.72 -2.22
N GLY A 169 -5.76 12.69 -2.44
CA GLY A 169 -6.51 13.38 -1.38
C GLY A 169 -5.67 14.43 -0.66
N ASP A 170 -6.25 15.09 0.35
CA ASP A 170 -5.58 16.04 1.22
C ASP A 170 -5.49 15.45 2.62
N LEU A 171 -4.28 15.26 3.10
CA LEU A 171 -4.00 14.65 4.40
C LEU A 171 -4.12 15.69 5.53
N HIS A 172 -4.85 15.33 6.59
CA HIS A 172 -4.99 16.11 7.82
C HIS A 172 -4.73 15.22 9.03
N ILE A 173 -4.01 15.76 10.01
CA ILE A 173 -3.86 15.15 11.34
C ILE A 173 -4.63 16.01 12.31
N LEU A 174 -5.68 15.45 12.92
CA LEU A 174 -6.60 16.20 13.77
C LEU A 174 -6.65 15.60 15.18
N ASP A 175 -6.82 16.47 16.18
CA ASP A 175 -7.09 16.07 17.57
C ASP A 175 -8.57 15.67 17.78
N ASP A 176 -8.95 15.29 19.00
CA ASP A 176 -10.30 14.85 19.33
C ASP A 176 -11.36 15.97 19.16
N GLU A 177 -10.95 17.24 19.15
CA GLU A 177 -11.80 18.40 18.89
C GLU A 177 -11.76 18.84 17.41
N MET A 178 -11.23 17.98 16.51
CA MET A 178 -11.11 18.24 15.06
C MET A 178 -10.24 19.46 14.71
N ARG A 179 -9.28 19.82 15.58
CA ARG A 179 -8.31 20.90 15.30
C ARG A 179 -7.04 20.31 14.70
N PRO A 180 -6.40 21.02 13.75
CA PRO A 180 -5.13 20.57 13.17
C PRO A 180 -4.02 20.42 14.21
N CYS A 181 -3.36 19.27 14.22
CA CYS A 181 -2.17 19.01 15.02
C CYS A 181 -0.93 19.64 14.35
N PRO A 182 -0.04 20.27 15.11
CA PRO A 182 1.23 20.75 14.55
C PRO A 182 2.14 19.57 14.15
N PRO A 183 3.13 19.80 13.24
CA PRO A 183 4.07 18.74 12.85
C PRO A 183 4.73 18.04 14.05
N GLY A 184 4.85 16.73 13.96
CA GLY A 184 5.38 15.88 15.04
C GLY A 184 4.40 15.53 16.16
N THR A 185 3.19 16.09 16.14
CA THR A 185 2.15 15.80 17.15
C THR A 185 1.17 14.78 16.62
N PRO A 186 1.02 13.62 17.31
CA PRO A 186 0.07 12.59 16.89
C PRO A 186 -1.39 13.05 17.00
N GLY A 187 -2.20 12.60 16.05
CA GLY A 187 -3.65 12.76 16.02
C GLY A 187 -4.27 11.72 15.08
N THR A 188 -5.57 11.81 14.88
CA THR A 188 -6.27 10.93 13.92
C THR A 188 -5.95 11.35 12.49
N VAL A 189 -5.68 10.35 11.64
CA VAL A 189 -5.41 10.55 10.21
C VAL A 189 -6.72 10.70 9.46
N TRP A 190 -6.92 11.84 8.82
CA TRP A 190 -8.07 12.17 8.01
C TRP A 190 -7.67 12.52 6.58
N PHE A 191 -8.55 12.21 5.62
CA PHE A 191 -8.38 12.63 4.23
C PHE A 191 -9.59 13.40 3.74
N LYS A 192 -9.33 14.46 2.95
CA LYS A 192 -10.30 15.27 2.25
C LYS A 192 -10.12 15.11 0.74
N ASN A 193 -11.15 15.42 -0.05
CA ASN A 193 -11.11 15.36 -1.51
C ASN A 193 -10.70 13.98 -2.08
N ALA A 194 -11.13 12.92 -1.39
CA ALA A 194 -10.90 11.54 -1.77
C ALA A 194 -12.21 10.85 -2.20
N THR A 195 -12.18 9.55 -2.41
CA THR A 195 -13.35 8.79 -2.82
C THR A 195 -14.36 8.68 -1.69
N GLU A 196 -15.63 8.98 -1.95
CA GLU A 196 -16.73 8.71 -1.04
C GLU A 196 -16.95 7.20 -0.90
N PHE A 197 -17.30 6.77 0.31
CA PHE A 197 -17.62 5.37 0.61
C PHE A 197 -18.65 5.29 1.73
N GLU A 198 -19.34 4.14 1.80
CA GLU A 198 -20.23 3.79 2.91
C GLU A 198 -19.95 2.36 3.37
N TYR A 199 -20.10 2.10 4.65
CA TYR A 199 -20.12 0.72 5.15
C TYR A 199 -21.49 0.09 4.92
N PHE A 200 -21.51 -1.05 4.22
CA PHE A 200 -22.75 -1.72 3.82
C PHE A 200 -23.58 -2.12 5.03
N LYS A 201 -24.80 -1.57 5.11
CA LYS A 201 -25.76 -1.79 6.21
C LYS A 201 -25.20 -1.41 7.60
N ASP A 202 -24.29 -0.46 7.67
CA ASP A 202 -23.68 0.00 8.90
C ASP A 202 -23.55 1.54 8.89
N PRO A 203 -24.68 2.27 9.03
CA PRO A 203 -24.70 3.72 8.99
C PRO A 203 -23.99 4.36 10.19
N GLU A 204 -23.98 3.70 11.36
CA GLU A 204 -23.29 4.20 12.56
C GLU A 204 -21.80 4.26 12.30
N ARG A 205 -21.22 3.18 11.78
CA ARG A 205 -19.81 3.13 11.43
C ARG A 205 -19.46 4.10 10.28
N THR A 206 -20.34 4.28 9.32
CA THR A 206 -20.15 5.28 8.25
C THR A 206 -20.07 6.67 8.85
N ALA A 207 -20.96 7.00 9.79
CA ALA A 207 -20.93 8.28 10.50
C ALA A 207 -19.65 8.48 11.33
N GLU A 208 -19.16 7.44 12.03
CA GLU A 208 -17.89 7.48 12.78
C GLU A 208 -16.67 7.69 11.88
N ALA A 209 -16.72 7.20 10.65
CA ALA A 209 -15.66 7.33 9.66
C ALA A 209 -15.71 8.65 8.87
N THR A 210 -16.70 9.50 9.13
CA THR A 210 -16.95 10.75 8.39
C THR A 210 -16.89 11.94 9.35
N SER A 211 -16.25 13.04 8.95
CA SER A 211 -16.24 14.27 9.74
C SER A 211 -17.66 14.85 9.92
N PRO A 212 -17.91 15.65 10.98
CA PRO A 212 -19.26 16.21 11.24
C PRO A 212 -19.82 17.03 10.09
N ASP A 213 -18.98 17.65 9.27
CA ASP A 213 -19.37 18.42 8.08
C ASP A 213 -19.42 17.58 6.79
N GLY A 214 -19.12 16.29 6.87
CA GLY A 214 -19.10 15.37 5.74
C GLY A 214 -17.92 15.55 4.77
N SER A 215 -16.98 16.45 5.04
CA SER A 215 -15.94 16.82 4.08
C SER A 215 -14.69 15.93 4.11
N MET A 216 -14.50 15.15 5.18
CA MET A 216 -13.34 14.29 5.39
C MET A 216 -13.74 12.91 5.84
N SER A 217 -12.87 11.94 5.61
CA SER A 217 -13.05 10.57 6.07
C SER A 217 -11.80 10.00 6.72
N THR A 218 -12.00 9.03 7.63
CA THR A 218 -10.94 8.33 8.37
C THR A 218 -11.22 6.84 8.45
N VAL A 219 -10.20 6.04 8.72
CA VAL A 219 -10.32 4.63 9.15
C VAL A 219 -9.89 4.43 10.60
N GLY A 220 -9.66 5.53 11.32
CA GLY A 220 -9.27 5.52 12.73
C GLY A 220 -7.80 5.23 12.98
N ASP A 221 -6.93 5.36 11.97
CA ASP A 221 -5.49 5.26 12.18
C ASP A 221 -4.97 6.54 12.83
N MET A 222 -3.97 6.39 13.72
CA MET A 222 -3.29 7.48 14.41
C MET A 222 -1.90 7.70 13.82
N GLY A 223 -1.50 8.97 13.73
CA GLY A 223 -0.18 9.31 13.20
C GLY A 223 0.14 10.78 13.31
N TYR A 224 1.30 11.17 12.82
CA TYR A 224 1.72 12.56 12.70
C TYR A 224 2.42 12.78 11.36
N VAL A 225 2.47 14.02 10.91
CA VAL A 225 3.34 14.42 9.79
C VAL A 225 4.57 15.15 10.34
N ASP A 226 5.72 14.96 9.70
CA ASP A 226 6.90 15.77 9.98
C ASP A 226 6.85 17.13 9.25
N THR A 227 7.91 17.94 9.41
CA THR A 227 8.01 19.26 8.76
C THR A 227 8.12 19.20 7.23
N ASP A 228 8.47 18.03 6.69
CA ASP A 228 8.60 17.79 5.26
C ASP A 228 7.34 17.15 4.66
N GLY A 229 6.31 16.92 5.49
CA GLY A 229 5.00 16.39 5.10
C GLY A 229 4.95 14.86 4.98
N PHE A 230 5.92 14.15 5.55
CA PHE A 230 5.90 12.68 5.60
C PHE A 230 5.06 12.20 6.77
N LEU A 231 4.17 11.22 6.49
CA LEU A 231 3.28 10.61 7.47
C LEU A 231 3.99 9.46 8.20
N TYR A 232 3.87 9.46 9.53
CA TYR A 232 4.29 8.37 10.41
C TYR A 232 3.08 7.84 11.16
N LEU A 233 2.79 6.55 11.00
CA LEU A 233 1.72 5.91 11.75
C LEU A 233 2.24 5.49 13.13
N THR A 234 1.47 5.79 14.18
CA THR A 234 1.86 5.47 15.56
C THR A 234 1.06 4.29 16.11
N ASP A 235 -0.26 4.31 15.97
CA ASP A 235 -1.16 3.27 16.46
C ASP A 235 -2.53 3.38 15.76
N ARG A 236 -3.47 2.50 16.12
CA ARG A 236 -4.89 2.66 15.82
C ARG A 236 -5.65 3.06 17.08
N ALA A 237 -6.62 3.96 16.93
CA ALA A 237 -7.50 4.36 18.02
C ALA A 237 -8.26 3.15 18.62
N THR A 238 -8.46 2.10 17.80
CA THR A 238 -9.02 0.81 18.22
C THR A 238 -7.96 -0.28 18.13
N PHE A 239 -7.69 -1.00 19.22
CA PHE A 239 -6.75 -2.13 19.25
C PHE A 239 -7.14 -3.21 18.23
N MET A 240 -6.46 -3.26 17.09
CA MET A 240 -6.62 -4.31 16.11
C MET A 240 -5.30 -5.05 15.97
N ILE A 241 -5.30 -6.35 16.29
CA ILE A 241 -4.14 -7.21 16.07
C ILE A 241 -4.09 -7.55 14.58
N VAL A 242 -3.14 -6.96 13.85
CA VAL A 242 -2.87 -7.33 12.45
C VAL A 242 -1.91 -8.51 12.44
N SER A 243 -2.39 -9.68 12.03
CA SER A 243 -1.55 -10.87 11.85
C SER A 243 -1.35 -11.14 10.36
N GLY A 244 -0.10 -11.04 9.88
CA GLY A 244 0.25 -11.37 8.50
C GLY A 244 -0.35 -10.47 7.40
N GLY A 245 -0.74 -9.24 7.73
CA GLY A 245 -1.39 -8.33 6.78
C GLY A 245 -2.89 -8.58 6.59
N VAL A 246 -3.49 -9.38 7.44
CA VAL A 246 -4.95 -9.64 7.51
C VAL A 246 -5.52 -8.93 8.73
N ASN A 247 -6.55 -8.14 8.52
CA ASN A 247 -7.34 -7.45 9.56
C ASN A 247 -8.37 -8.39 10.19
#